data_770f36a4a5dba0d124e0bccd0c5217f9
#
_entry.id   770f36a4a5dba0d124e0bccd0c5217f9
#
_cell.length_a   1.000
_cell.length_b   1.000
_cell.length_c   1.000
_cell.angle_alpha   90.00
_cell.angle_beta   90.00
_cell.angle_gamma   90.00
#
_symmetry.space_group_name_H-M   'P 1'
#
loop_
_entity.id
_entity.type
_entity.pdbx_description
1 polymer ?
#
loop_
_entity_poly.entity_id
_entity_poly.type
_entity_poly.pdbx_seq_one_letter_code
_entity_poly.pdbx_strand_id
1 'polypeptide(L)'
;MRPMLRTALLLALGASPFACSYRPARFAADPPVTAVSDTAPIPMPAKLDPLKEVYYTDAYVRRPIVLAMDPEIPVESGDVNALDEVPRSSWFDPPDARPDGPPVLPLSPLGAPESKQPGLAVTDARGLRYELRRDSKERPELVSASAAVSSRLLGAIGYRTAEVHVVSVAPGDIKEGNDTPAQEAVADLLREGSPPTGDRYRMRATRWPVGIDLGPTPVAGVHPGDDNDKVPHAERRTLRAIGLPLYWMGLRRLPPYALRDVYVGDPGKGHLLHYVVAMDDAFGAEAVGREAEARLGGEGKYLDENALTALITLGLRRRTAPSVQTRWLALGEFQDVDAPETFTTSPPYEPADRLRPADAYWMGKRLAAVPAETITAALASGRFSDVTARARAAEVMEARRNRAIAWAFSQVTPAEVERVEPARLMLRDQANSRKIKALAAPRYAVTFLDDHGDTVAPAIVVPVPDAAVSIPIPPGVPDYLVVRAIALREGGKAPRPVEVHVFKDSSGIRVLGVVH
;
A
#
# COMPACT_ATOMS: atom_id res chain seq x y z
N MET A 1 18.75 -45.85 7.74
CA MET A 1 19.96 -45.13 7.31
C MET A 1 19.68 -44.04 6.29
N ARG A 2 18.69 -43.13 6.50
CA ARG A 2 18.37 -42.02 5.57
C ARG A 2 18.24 -40.63 6.18
N PRO A 3 18.28 -40.35 7.48
CA PRO A 3 18.20 -38.99 7.99
C PRO A 3 19.55 -38.24 8.09
N MET A 4 20.69 -38.97 8.21
CA MET A 4 21.99 -38.28 8.39
C MET A 4 22.57 -37.62 7.12
N LEU A 5 22.15 -38.04 5.93
CA LEU A 5 22.68 -37.46 4.68
C LEU A 5 22.08 -36.09 4.34
N ARG A 6 20.89 -35.77 4.84
CA ARG A 6 20.23 -34.45 4.60
C ARG A 6 20.77 -33.34 5.50
N THR A 7 21.22 -33.69 6.70
CA THR A 7 21.82 -32.73 7.63
C THR A 7 23.23 -32.31 7.19
N ALA A 8 23.98 -33.22 6.58
CA ALA A 8 25.31 -32.93 6.04
C ALA A 8 25.26 -32.02 4.79
N LEU A 9 24.21 -32.10 3.98
CA LEU A 9 24.05 -31.24 2.79
C LEU A 9 23.72 -29.77 3.14
N LEU A 10 23.07 -29.52 4.26
CA LEU A 10 22.77 -28.14 4.73
C LEU A 10 23.99 -27.46 5.37
N LEU A 11 24.92 -28.23 5.92
CA LEU A 11 26.19 -27.71 6.44
C LEU A 11 27.23 -27.45 5.33
N ALA A 12 27.13 -28.15 4.19
CA ALA A 12 28.04 -27.96 3.04
C ALA A 12 27.71 -26.73 2.18
N LEU A 13 26.51 -26.16 2.29
CA LEU A 13 26.12 -24.92 1.58
C LEU A 13 26.73 -23.65 2.21
N GLY A 14 27.40 -23.75 3.35
CA GLY A 14 28.11 -22.65 4.01
C GLY A 14 29.55 -22.40 3.53
N ALA A 15 30.10 -23.23 2.65
CA ALA A 15 31.51 -23.14 2.22
C ALA A 15 31.62 -23.12 0.68
N SER A 16 30.95 -22.22 0.00
CA SER A 16 31.19 -21.95 -1.42
C SER A 16 32.25 -20.84 -1.54
N PRO A 17 33.43 -21.09 -2.18
CA PRO A 17 34.52 -20.11 -2.29
C PRO A 17 34.24 -18.94 -3.23
N PHE A 18 32.98 -18.80 -3.73
CA PHE A 18 32.50 -17.65 -4.53
C PHE A 18 31.39 -16.87 -3.84
N ALA A 19 31.23 -16.99 -2.51
CA ALA A 19 30.36 -16.09 -1.80
C ALA A 19 30.98 -14.69 -1.86
N CYS A 20 30.37 -13.76 -2.61
CA CYS A 20 30.55 -12.35 -2.34
C CYS A 20 30.47 -12.18 -0.84
N SER A 21 31.53 -11.63 -0.22
CA SER A 21 31.60 -11.43 1.23
C SER A 21 30.37 -10.65 1.65
N TYR A 22 29.44 -11.36 2.30
CA TYR A 22 28.24 -10.72 2.84
C TYR A 22 28.69 -9.78 3.96
N ARG A 23 28.38 -8.49 3.82
CA ARG A 23 28.57 -7.52 4.90
C ARG A 23 27.21 -7.13 5.42
N PRO A 24 26.91 -7.40 6.70
CA PRO A 24 25.68 -6.92 7.31
C PRO A 24 25.65 -5.38 7.34
N ALA A 25 24.49 -4.78 7.21
CA ALA A 25 24.31 -3.36 7.47
C ALA A 25 24.68 -3.09 8.94
N ARG A 26 25.56 -2.10 9.20
CA ARG A 26 25.94 -1.75 10.56
C ARG A 26 25.06 -0.63 11.10
N PHE A 27 24.39 -0.86 12.21
CA PHE A 27 23.68 0.16 12.95
C PHE A 27 24.66 0.90 13.88
N ALA A 28 24.39 2.18 14.13
CA ALA A 28 25.12 2.92 15.15
C ALA A 28 24.85 2.29 16.53
N ALA A 29 25.84 2.39 17.44
CA ALA A 29 25.68 1.92 18.82
C ALA A 29 24.52 2.60 19.55
N ASP A 30 24.17 3.82 19.17
CA ASP A 30 22.93 4.48 19.54
C ASP A 30 21.91 4.28 18.41
N PRO A 31 20.63 3.94 18.74
CA PRO A 31 19.64 3.77 17.71
C PRO A 31 19.60 5.03 16.83
N PRO A 32 19.51 4.88 15.50
CA PRO A 32 19.41 6.03 14.62
C PRO A 32 18.23 6.89 15.07
N VAL A 33 18.47 8.18 15.21
CA VAL A 33 17.44 9.13 15.60
C VAL A 33 16.34 9.07 14.55
N THR A 34 15.21 8.68 15.00
CA THR A 34 13.98 8.56 14.25
C THR A 34 13.55 9.87 13.62
N ALA A 35 12.93 9.73 12.48
CA ALA A 35 11.99 10.64 11.89
C ALA A 35 12.41 12.12 11.93
N VAL A 36 13.10 12.53 10.90
CA VAL A 36 13.05 13.94 10.50
C VAL A 36 11.58 14.26 10.27
N SER A 37 11.05 15.25 11.00
CA SER A 37 9.69 15.75 10.77
C SER A 37 9.61 16.24 9.33
N ASP A 38 8.79 15.60 8.52
CA ASP A 38 8.52 16.00 7.13
C ASP A 38 7.32 16.98 7.04
N THR A 39 6.98 17.61 8.15
CA THR A 39 5.91 18.61 8.27
C THR A 39 6.42 19.96 8.76
N ALA A 40 7.71 20.25 8.57
CA ALA A 40 8.26 21.57 8.85
C ALA A 40 7.62 22.63 7.91
N PRO A 41 7.46 23.88 8.36
CA PRO A 41 6.95 24.95 7.51
C PRO A 41 7.85 25.17 6.28
N ILE A 42 7.23 25.21 5.10
CA ILE A 42 7.91 25.51 3.83
C ILE A 42 7.14 26.59 3.06
N PRO A 43 7.77 27.31 2.13
CA PRO A 43 7.05 28.08 1.12
C PRO A 43 6.11 27.16 0.34
N MET A 44 4.96 27.69 -0.08
CA MET A 44 4.02 26.91 -0.88
C MET A 44 4.63 26.59 -2.25
N PRO A 45 4.83 25.30 -2.60
CA PRO A 45 5.36 24.90 -3.90
C PRO A 45 4.40 25.23 -5.04
N ALA A 46 4.91 25.18 -6.27
CA ALA A 46 4.08 25.40 -7.47
C ALA A 46 3.15 24.20 -7.70
N LYS A 47 1.94 24.51 -8.21
CA LYS A 47 1.01 23.46 -8.63
C LYS A 47 1.56 22.70 -9.82
N LEU A 48 1.52 21.36 -9.75
CA LEU A 48 1.97 20.47 -10.83
C LEU A 48 0.86 20.26 -11.87
N ASP A 49 1.27 20.20 -13.13
CA ASP A 49 0.37 19.87 -14.24
C ASP A 49 0.30 18.35 -14.43
N PRO A 50 -0.89 17.72 -14.26
CA PRO A 50 -1.04 16.28 -14.43
C PRO A 50 -0.54 15.74 -15.76
N LEU A 51 -0.69 16.49 -16.84
CA LEU A 51 -0.27 16.06 -18.18
C LEU A 51 1.25 16.04 -18.32
N LYS A 52 1.94 16.97 -17.68
CA LYS A 52 3.41 16.99 -17.69
C LYS A 52 3.99 15.83 -16.90
N GLU A 53 3.40 15.50 -15.74
CA GLU A 53 3.84 14.37 -14.93
C GLU A 53 3.64 13.01 -15.61
N VAL A 54 2.56 12.85 -16.40
CA VAL A 54 2.28 11.61 -17.14
C VAL A 54 3.25 11.40 -18.31
N TYR A 55 3.68 12.49 -18.96
CA TYR A 55 4.46 12.40 -20.20
C TYR A 55 5.94 12.73 -20.06
N TYR A 56 6.42 13.04 -18.84
CA TYR A 56 7.82 13.40 -18.64
C TYR A 56 8.70 12.14 -18.57
N THR A 57 9.13 11.67 -19.72
CA THR A 57 10.02 10.52 -19.91
C THR A 57 11.35 10.61 -19.15
N ASP A 58 11.83 11.79 -18.79
CA ASP A 58 13.06 11.97 -18.02
C ASP A 58 12.95 11.37 -16.60
N ALA A 59 11.77 11.44 -15.98
CA ALA A 59 11.53 10.81 -14.69
C ALA A 59 11.59 9.28 -14.77
N TYR A 60 11.14 8.70 -15.88
CA TYR A 60 11.11 7.25 -16.09
C TYR A 60 12.43 6.65 -16.57
N VAL A 61 13.24 7.39 -17.31
CA VAL A 61 14.45 6.85 -17.96
C VAL A 61 15.74 7.25 -17.27
N ARG A 62 15.91 8.53 -16.93
CA ARG A 62 17.17 9.03 -16.36
C ARG A 62 17.31 8.77 -14.87
N ARG A 63 16.24 8.95 -14.12
CA ARG A 63 16.29 8.91 -12.67
C ARG A 63 16.56 7.52 -12.09
N PRO A 64 15.95 6.42 -12.58
CA PRO A 64 16.30 5.07 -12.14
C PRO A 64 17.78 4.73 -12.29
N ILE A 65 18.42 5.24 -13.35
CA ILE A 65 19.86 5.00 -13.61
C ILE A 65 20.72 5.80 -12.62
N VAL A 66 20.38 7.07 -12.39
CA VAL A 66 21.10 7.93 -11.42
C VAL A 66 20.93 7.37 -10.01
N LEU A 67 19.70 7.04 -9.60
CA LEU A 67 19.41 6.48 -8.27
C LEU A 67 20.12 5.14 -8.03
N ALA A 68 20.27 4.31 -9.05
CA ALA A 68 20.99 3.04 -8.93
C ALA A 68 22.51 3.22 -8.75
N MET A 69 23.05 4.40 -9.05
CA MET A 69 24.50 4.71 -8.98
C MET A 69 24.87 5.58 -7.79
N ASP A 70 23.90 6.14 -7.06
CA ASP A 70 24.14 7.02 -5.91
C ASP A 70 24.00 6.22 -4.60
N PRO A 71 25.12 5.98 -3.87
CA PRO A 71 25.08 5.25 -2.61
C PRO A 71 24.49 6.07 -1.43
N GLU A 72 24.29 7.37 -1.59
CA GLU A 72 23.81 8.28 -0.55
C GLU A 72 22.30 8.60 -0.69
N ILE A 73 21.55 7.81 -1.46
CA ILE A 73 20.11 8.04 -1.61
C ILE A 73 19.43 7.90 -0.26
N PRO A 74 18.71 8.93 0.20
CA PRO A 74 17.96 8.85 1.44
C PRO A 74 16.91 7.73 1.37
N VAL A 75 16.75 7.02 2.48
CA VAL A 75 15.73 5.97 2.65
C VAL A 75 14.70 6.42 3.67
N GLU A 76 13.51 5.88 3.58
CA GLU A 76 12.46 6.15 4.57
C GLU A 76 12.87 5.61 5.94
N SER A 77 12.54 6.32 7.02
CA SER A 77 12.97 5.95 8.37
C SER A 77 12.60 4.54 8.79
N GLY A 78 11.50 3.99 8.27
CA GLY A 78 11.11 2.60 8.49
C GLY A 78 12.09 1.56 7.89
N ASP A 79 12.93 1.94 6.92
CA ASP A 79 13.95 1.04 6.34
C ASP A 79 15.17 0.86 7.24
N VAL A 80 15.39 1.79 8.17
CA VAL A 80 16.53 1.82 9.09
C VAL A 80 16.11 1.86 10.56
N ASN A 81 14.84 1.66 10.84
CA ASN A 81 14.30 1.65 12.20
C ASN A 81 14.54 0.29 12.86
N ALA A 82 14.97 0.30 14.13
CA ALA A 82 15.18 -0.89 14.93
C ALA A 82 13.97 -1.83 14.98
N LEU A 83 12.77 -1.28 14.97
CA LEU A 83 11.50 -2.03 15.05
C LEU A 83 10.81 -2.18 13.69
N ASP A 84 11.47 -1.82 12.60
CA ASP A 84 10.90 -1.90 11.24
C ASP A 84 9.54 -1.16 11.11
N GLU A 85 9.37 -0.07 11.87
CA GLU A 85 8.17 0.75 11.86
C GLU A 85 8.35 1.99 11.01
N VAL A 86 7.34 2.31 10.20
CA VAL A 86 7.25 3.60 9.51
C VAL A 86 6.55 4.59 10.43
N PRO A 87 7.22 5.65 10.87
CA PRO A 87 6.62 6.63 11.75
C PRO A 87 5.53 7.44 11.03
N ARG A 88 4.74 8.17 11.82
CA ARG A 88 3.80 9.17 11.29
C ARG A 88 4.55 10.17 10.41
N SER A 89 4.03 10.43 9.22
CA SER A 89 4.66 11.28 8.22
C SER A 89 3.63 12.03 7.37
N SER A 90 4.11 12.87 6.45
CA SER A 90 3.26 13.49 5.43
C SER A 90 2.54 12.46 4.54
N TRP A 91 3.08 11.24 4.43
CA TRP A 91 2.56 10.13 3.62
C TRP A 91 1.68 9.18 4.40
N PHE A 92 2.01 8.96 5.67
CA PHE A 92 1.48 7.88 6.46
C PHE A 92 1.07 8.38 7.84
N ASP A 93 -0.20 8.17 8.17
CA ASP A 93 -0.78 8.63 9.43
C ASP A 93 -1.76 7.57 9.95
N PRO A 94 -1.39 6.84 11.00
CA PRO A 94 -2.32 5.91 11.62
C PRO A 94 -3.63 6.60 12.02
N PRO A 95 -4.77 5.92 11.97
CA PRO A 95 -6.10 6.52 12.05
C PRO A 95 -6.44 7.02 13.45
N ASP A 96 -5.97 8.23 13.79
CA ASP A 96 -6.39 8.95 14.99
C ASP A 96 -7.42 10.07 14.67
N ALA A 97 -7.49 10.49 13.41
CA ALA A 97 -8.39 11.55 13.00
C ALA A 97 -9.84 11.05 12.94
N ARG A 98 -10.73 11.72 13.65
CA ARG A 98 -12.17 11.49 13.50
C ARG A 98 -12.61 12.01 12.14
N PRO A 99 -13.38 11.22 11.36
CA PRO A 99 -13.89 11.67 10.07
C PRO A 99 -14.85 12.83 10.23
N ASP A 100 -14.87 13.75 9.26
CA ASP A 100 -15.84 14.85 9.17
C ASP A 100 -17.28 14.34 8.99
N GLY A 101 -17.42 13.12 8.48
CA GLY A 101 -18.69 12.47 8.23
C GLY A 101 -19.35 12.86 6.90
N PRO A 102 -20.52 12.30 6.60
CA PRO A 102 -21.25 12.63 5.37
C PRO A 102 -21.70 14.09 5.35
N PRO A 103 -21.93 14.67 4.15
CA PRO A 103 -22.42 16.04 4.06
C PRO A 103 -23.76 16.21 4.75
N VAL A 104 -23.89 17.34 5.44
CA VAL A 104 -25.13 17.76 6.13
C VAL A 104 -25.95 18.64 5.19
N LEU A 105 -27.21 18.28 5.00
CA LEU A 105 -28.14 19.02 4.12
C LEU A 105 -28.56 20.38 4.73
N PRO A 106 -28.88 21.37 3.93
CA PRO A 106 -28.89 21.41 2.46
C PRO A 106 -27.49 21.65 1.86
N LEU A 107 -27.33 21.27 0.59
CA LEU A 107 -26.08 21.41 -0.17
C LEU A 107 -26.13 22.70 -1.02
N SER A 108 -25.07 23.48 -0.99
CA SER A 108 -24.92 24.68 -1.81
C SER A 108 -23.94 24.38 -2.97
N PRO A 109 -24.38 24.43 -4.24
CA PRO A 109 -23.56 24.11 -5.39
C PRO A 109 -22.49 25.17 -5.63
N LEU A 110 -21.30 24.74 -6.02
CA LEU A 110 -20.13 25.55 -6.38
C LEU A 110 -19.79 25.44 -7.88
N GLY A 111 -20.44 24.55 -8.62
CA GLY A 111 -20.18 24.29 -10.03
C GLY A 111 -19.45 22.97 -10.26
N ALA A 112 -18.84 22.82 -11.43
CA ALA A 112 -18.11 21.61 -11.81
C ALA A 112 -16.89 21.39 -10.88
N PRO A 113 -16.51 20.11 -10.62
CA PRO A 113 -15.33 19.82 -9.80
C PRO A 113 -14.03 20.25 -10.49
N GLU A 114 -13.03 20.60 -9.70
CA GLU A 114 -11.67 20.90 -10.22
C GLU A 114 -11.00 19.69 -10.92
N SER A 115 -11.44 18.50 -10.59
CA SER A 115 -10.97 17.23 -11.20
C SER A 115 -11.32 17.08 -12.68
N LYS A 116 -12.14 17.98 -13.24
CA LYS A 116 -12.67 17.94 -14.62
C LYS A 116 -13.41 16.65 -14.99
N GLN A 117 -13.74 15.82 -14.00
CA GLN A 117 -14.61 14.65 -14.22
C GLN A 117 -16.09 15.05 -13.97
N PRO A 118 -17.05 14.33 -14.59
CA PRO A 118 -18.47 14.60 -14.34
C PRO A 118 -18.82 14.56 -12.86
N GLY A 119 -19.45 15.61 -12.33
CA GLY A 119 -19.79 15.72 -10.93
C GLY A 119 -20.16 17.14 -10.53
N LEU A 120 -20.41 17.34 -9.24
CA LEU A 120 -20.79 18.63 -8.67
C LEU A 120 -19.98 18.91 -7.40
N ALA A 121 -19.28 20.02 -7.37
CA ALA A 121 -18.69 20.54 -6.14
C ALA A 121 -19.77 21.25 -5.32
N VAL A 122 -19.84 20.97 -4.03
CA VAL A 122 -20.82 21.56 -3.10
C VAL A 122 -20.17 21.91 -1.78
N THR A 123 -20.80 22.86 -1.05
CA THR A 123 -20.60 23.00 0.39
C THR A 123 -21.82 22.49 1.13
N ASP A 124 -21.60 21.83 2.24
CA ASP A 124 -22.68 21.37 3.13
C ASP A 124 -23.14 22.47 4.09
N ALA A 125 -24.12 22.19 4.93
CA ALA A 125 -24.64 23.15 5.90
C ALA A 125 -23.61 23.62 6.94
N ARG A 126 -22.49 22.87 7.12
CA ARG A 126 -21.36 23.24 7.99
C ARG A 126 -20.29 24.06 7.26
N GLY A 127 -20.43 24.29 5.95
CA GLY A 127 -19.44 24.95 5.10
C GLY A 127 -18.33 24.00 4.63
N LEU A 128 -18.45 22.68 4.86
CA LEU A 128 -17.48 21.71 4.40
C LEU A 128 -17.66 21.39 2.92
N ARG A 129 -16.56 21.35 2.18
CA ARG A 129 -16.57 21.09 0.73
C ARG A 129 -16.58 19.60 0.44
N TYR A 130 -17.48 19.21 -0.45
CA TYR A 130 -17.60 17.85 -1.00
C TYR A 130 -17.67 17.88 -2.51
N GLU A 131 -17.31 16.77 -3.11
CA GLU A 131 -17.56 16.50 -4.52
C GLU A 131 -18.57 15.37 -4.62
N LEU A 132 -19.67 15.63 -5.32
CA LEU A 132 -20.73 14.65 -5.57
C LEU A 132 -20.56 14.04 -6.94
N ARG A 133 -20.68 12.71 -7.03
CA ARG A 133 -20.72 11.98 -8.29
C ARG A 133 -21.74 10.86 -8.23
N ARG A 134 -22.23 10.46 -9.39
CA ARG A 134 -23.17 9.36 -9.54
C ARG A 134 -22.49 8.14 -10.16
N ASP A 135 -23.00 6.96 -9.86
CA ASP A 135 -22.63 5.73 -10.55
C ASP A 135 -23.20 5.71 -11.97
N SER A 136 -22.63 4.88 -12.85
CA SER A 136 -23.16 4.70 -14.20
C SER A 136 -24.53 3.99 -14.20
N LYS A 137 -25.30 4.15 -15.28
CA LYS A 137 -26.59 3.45 -15.45
C LYS A 137 -26.42 1.93 -15.50
N GLU A 138 -25.35 1.49 -16.12
CA GLU A 138 -25.04 0.08 -16.33
C GLU A 138 -24.57 -0.61 -15.05
N ARG A 139 -23.95 0.14 -14.15
CA ARG A 139 -23.36 -0.34 -12.90
C ARG A 139 -23.69 0.57 -11.73
N PRO A 140 -24.95 0.63 -11.36
CA PRO A 140 -25.36 1.36 -10.16
C PRO A 140 -24.70 0.75 -8.94
N GLU A 141 -24.20 1.60 -8.04
CA GLU A 141 -23.52 1.27 -6.79
C GLU A 141 -22.03 0.89 -6.89
N LEU A 142 -21.51 0.46 -8.05
CA LEU A 142 -20.18 -0.11 -8.17
C LEU A 142 -19.09 0.90 -7.74
N VAL A 143 -19.04 2.06 -8.37
CA VAL A 143 -17.99 3.07 -8.12
C VAL A 143 -18.14 3.72 -6.75
N SER A 144 -19.37 4.06 -6.37
CA SER A 144 -19.63 4.68 -5.07
C SER A 144 -19.32 3.72 -3.90
N ALA A 145 -19.68 2.43 -4.03
CA ALA A 145 -19.40 1.43 -3.01
C ALA A 145 -17.91 1.14 -2.92
N SER A 146 -17.24 0.90 -4.06
CA SER A 146 -15.82 0.58 -4.09
C SER A 146 -14.97 1.72 -3.50
N ALA A 147 -15.25 2.96 -3.87
CA ALA A 147 -14.54 4.12 -3.35
C ALA A 147 -14.73 4.29 -1.83
N ALA A 148 -15.97 4.16 -1.33
CA ALA A 148 -16.25 4.32 0.10
C ALA A 148 -15.58 3.23 0.96
N VAL A 149 -15.59 1.98 0.49
CA VAL A 149 -14.96 0.86 1.21
C VAL A 149 -13.45 0.97 1.17
N SER A 150 -12.87 1.22 -0.01
CA SER A 150 -11.42 1.24 -0.20
C SER A 150 -10.74 2.42 0.48
N SER A 151 -11.36 3.61 0.46
CA SER A 151 -10.88 4.77 1.21
C SER A 151 -10.74 4.46 2.71
N ARG A 152 -11.77 3.84 3.31
CA ARG A 152 -11.74 3.47 4.73
C ARG A 152 -10.69 2.42 5.05
N LEU A 153 -10.52 1.42 4.18
CA LEU A 153 -9.54 0.35 4.40
C LEU A 153 -8.10 0.85 4.25
N LEU A 154 -7.83 1.69 3.24
CA LEU A 154 -6.52 2.33 3.10
C LEU A 154 -6.21 3.25 4.29
N GLY A 155 -7.19 4.03 4.74
CA GLY A 155 -7.06 4.82 5.96
C GLY A 155 -6.76 3.94 7.18
N ALA A 156 -7.46 2.81 7.33
CA ALA A 156 -7.27 1.90 8.46
C ALA A 156 -5.88 1.26 8.52
N ILE A 157 -5.20 1.11 7.38
CA ILE A 157 -3.80 0.63 7.35
C ILE A 157 -2.77 1.75 7.44
N GLY A 158 -3.19 3.02 7.41
CA GLY A 158 -2.34 4.17 7.69
C GLY A 158 -2.11 5.14 6.53
N TYR A 159 -2.63 4.90 5.32
CA TYR A 159 -2.52 5.87 4.23
C TYR A 159 -3.45 7.05 4.45
N ARG A 160 -3.00 8.24 4.08
CA ARG A 160 -3.90 9.40 4.01
C ARG A 160 -4.81 9.26 2.82
N THR A 161 -6.11 9.33 3.03
CA THR A 161 -7.12 9.17 1.98
C THR A 161 -8.14 10.29 2.02
N ALA A 162 -8.76 10.58 0.88
CA ALA A 162 -9.98 11.37 0.89
C ALA A 162 -11.09 10.59 1.59
N GLU A 163 -11.90 11.27 2.38
CA GLU A 163 -13.04 10.64 3.05
C GLU A 163 -14.20 10.48 2.05
N VAL A 164 -14.70 9.27 1.88
CA VAL A 164 -15.74 8.94 0.91
C VAL A 164 -16.99 8.38 1.59
N HIS A 165 -18.14 8.96 1.23
CA HIS A 165 -19.46 8.56 1.72
C HIS A 165 -20.40 8.23 0.59
N VAL A 166 -21.20 7.19 0.77
CA VAL A 166 -22.38 6.96 -0.07
C VAL A 166 -23.56 7.67 0.57
N VAL A 167 -24.17 8.59 -0.17
CA VAL A 167 -25.29 9.42 0.30
C VAL A 167 -26.49 9.25 -0.61
N SER A 168 -27.66 9.62 -0.10
CA SER A 168 -28.92 9.65 -0.84
C SER A 168 -29.44 11.07 -0.81
N VAL A 169 -29.52 11.73 -1.97
CA VAL A 169 -29.79 13.15 -2.12
C VAL A 169 -31.01 13.34 -3.00
N ALA A 170 -32.01 14.07 -2.55
CA ALA A 170 -33.12 14.52 -3.38
C ALA A 170 -32.76 15.84 -4.11
N PRO A 171 -33.38 16.15 -5.26
CA PRO A 171 -33.14 17.46 -5.91
C PRO A 171 -33.36 18.65 -4.99
N GLY A 172 -34.37 18.60 -4.12
CA GLY A 172 -34.67 19.68 -3.15
C GLY A 172 -33.67 19.79 -1.99
N ASP A 173 -32.76 18.81 -1.82
CA ASP A 173 -31.65 18.87 -0.86
C ASP A 173 -30.51 19.77 -1.38
N ILE A 174 -30.49 20.07 -2.69
CA ILE A 174 -29.52 20.93 -3.37
C ILE A 174 -30.14 22.29 -3.59
N LYS A 175 -29.56 23.36 -3.07
CA LYS A 175 -30.00 24.71 -3.30
C LYS A 175 -29.85 25.11 -4.77
N GLU A 176 -30.57 26.10 -5.20
CA GLU A 176 -30.35 26.71 -6.52
C GLU A 176 -28.92 27.23 -6.63
N GLY A 177 -28.30 27.02 -7.79
CA GLY A 177 -26.97 27.53 -8.06
C GLY A 177 -26.97 29.06 -8.16
N ASN A 178 -25.94 29.69 -7.62
CA ASN A 178 -25.82 31.15 -7.61
C ASN A 178 -25.48 31.72 -8.99
N ASP A 179 -25.05 30.91 -9.93
CA ASP A 179 -24.68 31.30 -11.29
C ASP A 179 -25.04 30.19 -12.30
N THR A 180 -24.97 30.52 -13.58
CA THR A 180 -25.27 29.57 -14.68
C THR A 180 -24.42 28.32 -14.65
N PRO A 181 -23.08 28.35 -14.46
CA PRO A 181 -22.26 27.17 -14.38
C PRO A 181 -22.63 26.21 -13.24
N ALA A 182 -23.03 26.74 -12.08
CA ALA A 182 -23.48 25.92 -10.96
C ALA A 182 -24.84 25.26 -11.24
N GLN A 183 -25.76 25.99 -11.88
CA GLN A 183 -27.07 25.45 -12.29
C GLN A 183 -26.93 24.35 -13.35
N GLU A 184 -26.07 24.54 -14.34
CA GLU A 184 -25.75 23.52 -15.37
C GLU A 184 -25.13 22.28 -14.74
N ALA A 185 -24.17 22.41 -13.84
CA ALA A 185 -23.55 21.30 -13.15
C ALA A 185 -24.53 20.48 -12.30
N VAL A 186 -25.51 21.13 -11.66
CA VAL A 186 -26.61 20.45 -10.94
C VAL A 186 -27.50 19.70 -11.93
N ALA A 187 -27.91 20.33 -13.04
CA ALA A 187 -28.73 19.69 -14.05
C ALA A 187 -28.04 18.48 -14.67
N ASP A 188 -26.74 18.57 -14.98
CA ASP A 188 -25.94 17.48 -15.50
C ASP A 188 -25.82 16.33 -14.49
N LEU A 189 -25.52 16.63 -13.22
CA LEU A 189 -25.46 15.61 -12.16
C LEU A 189 -26.79 14.86 -12.04
N LEU A 190 -27.92 15.53 -12.11
CA LEU A 190 -29.23 14.89 -11.98
C LEU A 190 -29.67 14.13 -13.23
N ARG A 191 -29.21 14.55 -14.43
CA ARG A 191 -29.51 13.89 -15.71
C ARG A 191 -28.69 12.64 -15.94
N GLU A 192 -27.41 12.68 -15.61
CA GLU A 192 -26.44 11.61 -15.89
C GLU A 192 -26.38 10.59 -14.78
N GLY A 193 -25.99 9.34 -15.11
CA GLY A 193 -25.77 8.25 -14.16
C GLY A 193 -26.98 7.40 -13.85
N SER A 194 -26.89 6.59 -12.80
CA SER A 194 -27.90 5.61 -12.38
C SER A 194 -29.24 6.27 -12.03
N PRO A 195 -30.41 5.66 -12.32
CA PRO A 195 -31.71 6.24 -12.01
C PRO A 195 -31.90 6.44 -10.50
N PRO A 196 -32.76 7.40 -10.10
CA PRO A 196 -33.11 7.57 -8.69
C PRO A 196 -33.95 6.41 -8.17
N THR A 197 -33.92 6.21 -6.85
CA THR A 197 -34.88 5.36 -6.14
C THR A 197 -35.91 6.26 -5.48
N GLY A 198 -37.14 6.23 -5.99
CA GLY A 198 -38.15 7.25 -5.65
C GLY A 198 -37.69 8.63 -6.17
N ASP A 199 -37.61 9.61 -5.29
CA ASP A 199 -37.14 10.98 -5.57
C ASP A 199 -35.65 11.18 -5.23
N ARG A 200 -34.95 10.16 -4.77
CA ARG A 200 -33.58 10.28 -4.25
C ARG A 200 -32.56 9.60 -5.13
N TYR A 201 -31.46 10.30 -5.33
CA TYR A 201 -30.32 9.85 -6.12
C TYR A 201 -29.23 9.31 -5.19
N ARG A 202 -28.76 8.09 -5.45
CA ARG A 202 -27.54 7.57 -4.85
C ARG A 202 -26.35 8.32 -5.42
N MET A 203 -25.50 8.84 -4.54
CA MET A 203 -24.31 9.61 -4.91
C MET A 203 -23.13 9.21 -4.04
N ARG A 204 -21.95 9.30 -4.61
CA ARG A 204 -20.70 9.34 -3.87
C ARG A 204 -20.42 10.79 -3.48
N ALA A 205 -20.22 11.02 -2.20
CA ALA A 205 -19.75 12.31 -1.67
C ALA A 205 -18.31 12.15 -1.19
N THR A 206 -17.37 12.79 -1.87
CA THR A 206 -15.95 12.80 -1.52
C THR A 206 -15.64 14.08 -0.78
N ARG A 207 -15.21 13.97 0.47
CA ARG A 207 -14.64 15.06 1.26
C ARG A 207 -13.18 15.21 0.88
N TRP A 208 -12.86 16.25 0.15
CA TRP A 208 -11.48 16.54 -0.22
C TRP A 208 -10.68 16.97 1.01
N PRO A 209 -9.39 16.61 1.06
CA PRO A 209 -8.51 17.10 2.10
C PRO A 209 -8.55 18.62 2.22
N VAL A 210 -8.48 19.11 3.46
CA VAL A 210 -8.42 20.54 3.72
C VAL A 210 -7.05 21.07 3.34
N GLY A 211 -7.02 22.10 2.50
CA GLY A 211 -5.77 22.72 2.03
C GLY A 211 -5.87 23.14 0.57
N ILE A 212 -4.73 23.48 0.01
CA ILE A 212 -4.57 23.88 -1.39
C ILE A 212 -4.06 22.67 -2.17
N ASP A 213 -4.84 22.20 -3.13
CA ASP A 213 -4.47 21.10 -4.03
C ASP A 213 -3.38 21.55 -5.01
N LEU A 214 -2.19 21.02 -4.89
CA LEU A 214 -1.04 21.31 -5.74
C LEU A 214 -0.87 20.37 -6.94
N GLY A 215 -1.82 19.48 -7.16
CA GLY A 215 -1.77 18.59 -8.31
C GLY A 215 -1.39 17.16 -7.95
N PRO A 216 -1.05 16.36 -8.96
CA PRO A 216 -0.64 14.98 -8.75
C PRO A 216 0.69 14.90 -8.02
N THR A 217 0.83 13.89 -7.17
CA THR A 217 2.12 13.54 -6.60
C THR A 217 3.04 12.98 -7.68
N PRO A 218 4.30 13.43 -7.79
CA PRO A 218 5.26 12.84 -8.71
C PRO A 218 5.44 11.34 -8.46
N VAL A 219 5.45 10.53 -9.51
CA VAL A 219 5.62 9.06 -9.37
C VAL A 219 7.05 8.72 -8.96
N ALA A 220 8.02 9.40 -9.57
CA ALA A 220 9.43 9.24 -9.28
C ALA A 220 10.01 10.53 -8.69
N GLY A 221 10.95 10.39 -7.77
CA GLY A 221 11.59 11.53 -7.15
C GLY A 221 10.82 12.14 -6.00
N VAL A 222 10.81 13.45 -5.90
CA VAL A 222 10.21 14.23 -4.81
C VAL A 222 9.37 15.36 -5.41
N HIS A 223 8.49 15.97 -4.64
CA HIS A 223 7.76 17.15 -5.10
C HIS A 223 8.74 18.34 -5.24
N PRO A 224 8.81 18.98 -6.42
CA PRO A 224 9.69 20.14 -6.60
C PRO A 224 9.29 21.29 -5.67
N GLY A 225 10.25 21.78 -4.87
CA GLY A 225 10.04 22.86 -3.91
C GLY A 225 9.52 22.39 -2.54
N ASP A 226 9.41 21.09 -2.29
CA ASP A 226 9.20 20.55 -0.95
C ASP A 226 10.53 20.11 -0.32
N ASP A 227 11.10 20.97 0.52
CA ASP A 227 12.34 20.67 1.24
C ASP A 227 12.18 19.57 2.31
N ASN A 228 10.95 19.20 2.65
CA ASN A 228 10.66 18.10 3.57
C ASN A 228 10.66 16.74 2.87
N ASP A 229 10.34 16.71 1.57
CA ASP A 229 10.26 15.47 0.78
C ASP A 229 11.64 15.08 0.24
N LYS A 230 12.51 14.62 1.16
CA LYS A 230 13.91 14.28 0.86
C LYS A 230 14.10 12.89 0.29
N VAL A 231 13.17 11.98 0.57
CA VAL A 231 13.25 10.59 0.13
C VAL A 231 12.55 10.43 -1.22
N PRO A 232 13.25 9.98 -2.26
CA PRO A 232 12.60 9.69 -3.55
C PRO A 232 11.42 8.75 -3.37
N HIS A 233 10.31 9.02 -4.05
CA HIS A 233 9.06 8.25 -3.88
C HIS A 233 9.26 6.76 -4.17
N ALA A 234 10.09 6.41 -5.15
CA ALA A 234 10.45 5.03 -5.46
C ALA A 234 11.26 4.33 -4.35
N GLU A 235 11.84 5.07 -3.41
CA GLU A 235 12.60 4.55 -2.27
C GLU A 235 11.81 4.63 -0.94
N ARG A 236 10.53 5.05 -0.98
CA ARG A 236 9.66 5.02 0.20
C ARG A 236 9.03 3.66 0.37
N ARG A 237 9.23 3.04 1.54
CA ARG A 237 8.59 1.76 1.91
C ARG A 237 7.07 1.84 1.80
N THR A 238 6.48 2.95 2.26
CA THR A 238 5.03 3.19 2.18
C THR A 238 4.51 3.11 0.75
N LEU A 239 5.23 3.64 -0.23
CA LEU A 239 4.83 3.62 -1.63
C LEU A 239 5.21 2.32 -2.35
N ARG A 240 6.35 1.70 -2.00
CA ARG A 240 6.70 0.38 -2.53
C ARG A 240 5.70 -0.68 -2.09
N ALA A 241 5.25 -0.61 -0.85
CA ALA A 241 4.34 -1.60 -0.27
C ALA A 241 2.87 -1.42 -0.67
N ILE A 242 2.50 -0.29 -1.32
CA ILE A 242 1.10 0.02 -1.66
C ILE A 242 0.45 -1.04 -2.56
N GLY A 243 1.23 -1.76 -3.36
CA GLY A 243 0.73 -2.82 -4.23
C GLY A 243 -0.06 -3.91 -3.52
N LEU A 244 0.29 -4.25 -2.27
CA LEU A 244 -0.44 -5.27 -1.49
C LEU A 244 -1.86 -4.85 -1.09
N PRO A 245 -2.11 -3.66 -0.50
CA PRO A 245 -3.48 -3.22 -0.28
C PRO A 245 -4.26 -2.99 -1.59
N LEU A 246 -3.60 -2.54 -2.66
CA LEU A 246 -4.26 -2.44 -3.97
C LEU A 246 -4.68 -3.83 -4.48
N TYR A 247 -3.81 -4.84 -4.37
CA TYR A 247 -4.16 -6.23 -4.62
C TYR A 247 -5.36 -6.67 -3.76
N TRP A 248 -5.32 -6.43 -2.46
CA TRP A 248 -6.39 -6.82 -1.53
C TRP A 248 -7.75 -6.30 -1.97
N MET A 249 -7.82 -5.04 -2.39
CA MET A 249 -9.06 -4.39 -2.81
C MET A 249 -9.40 -4.62 -4.29
N GLY A 250 -8.55 -5.31 -5.05
CA GLY A 250 -8.74 -5.49 -6.49
C GLY A 250 -8.68 -4.17 -7.26
N LEU A 251 -7.85 -3.22 -6.80
CA LEU A 251 -7.65 -1.93 -7.43
C LEU A 251 -6.40 -1.99 -8.31
N ARG A 252 -6.58 -2.26 -9.60
CA ARG A 252 -5.46 -2.37 -10.55
C ARG A 252 -5.07 -1.02 -11.16
N ARG A 253 -5.99 -0.08 -11.23
CA ARG A 253 -5.75 1.21 -11.84
C ARG A 253 -5.34 2.24 -10.79
N LEU A 254 -4.10 2.69 -10.88
CA LEU A 254 -3.57 3.80 -10.09
C LEU A 254 -3.09 4.91 -11.04
N PRO A 255 -4.00 5.71 -11.59
CA PRO A 255 -3.61 6.77 -12.51
C PRO A 255 -2.79 7.85 -11.79
N PRO A 256 -1.98 8.65 -12.49
CA PRO A 256 -1.12 9.67 -11.87
C PRO A 256 -1.87 10.66 -10.96
N TYR A 257 -3.14 10.93 -11.25
CA TYR A 257 -3.96 11.80 -10.41
C TYR A 257 -4.57 11.08 -9.18
N ALA A 258 -4.30 9.78 -9.00
CA ALA A 258 -4.78 9.03 -7.84
C ALA A 258 -4.07 9.42 -6.55
N LEU A 259 -2.84 9.94 -6.65
CA LEU A 259 -2.11 10.53 -5.55
C LEU A 259 -2.07 12.04 -5.72
N ARG A 260 -2.31 12.78 -4.63
CA ARG A 260 -2.42 14.24 -4.64
C ARG A 260 -1.60 14.86 -3.53
N ASP A 261 -0.94 15.95 -3.87
CA ASP A 261 -0.22 16.78 -2.93
C ASP A 261 -1.08 17.96 -2.51
N VAL A 262 -1.27 18.09 -1.20
CA VAL A 262 -2.12 19.13 -0.60
C VAL A 262 -1.28 19.96 0.36
N TYR A 263 -1.19 21.25 0.11
CA TYR A 263 -0.54 22.20 1.01
C TYR A 263 -1.50 22.59 2.14
N VAL A 264 -1.08 22.33 3.37
CA VAL A 264 -1.88 22.56 4.58
C VAL A 264 -1.23 23.66 5.42
N GLY A 265 -2.01 24.64 5.81
CA GLY A 265 -1.56 25.82 6.57
C GLY A 265 -1.52 27.10 5.74
N ASP A 266 -1.13 28.20 6.38
CA ASP A 266 -0.98 29.50 5.71
C ASP A 266 0.21 29.51 4.75
N PRO A 267 0.17 30.24 3.63
CA PRO A 267 1.30 30.36 2.72
C PRO A 267 2.59 30.76 3.45
N GLY A 268 3.66 29.96 3.28
CA GLY A 268 4.93 30.16 3.95
C GLY A 268 5.03 29.64 5.39
N LYS A 269 3.94 29.06 5.93
CA LYS A 269 3.90 28.46 7.27
C LYS A 269 3.29 27.05 7.27
N GLY A 270 2.92 26.54 6.11
CA GLY A 270 2.34 25.22 5.92
C GLY A 270 3.37 24.20 5.46
N HIS A 271 2.87 23.03 5.14
CA HIS A 271 3.64 21.88 4.63
C HIS A 271 2.78 21.05 3.69
N LEU A 272 3.39 20.12 2.95
CA LEU A 272 2.67 19.17 2.11
C LEU A 272 2.19 17.97 2.91
N LEU A 273 1.00 17.50 2.54
CA LEU A 273 0.47 16.18 2.87
C LEU A 273 0.12 15.45 1.58
N HIS A 274 0.43 14.17 1.53
CA HIS A 274 0.25 13.33 0.34
C HIS A 274 -0.91 12.36 0.54
N TYR A 275 -1.89 12.41 -0.36
CA TYR A 275 -3.13 11.66 -0.25
C TYR A 275 -3.34 10.67 -1.39
N VAL A 276 -3.90 9.53 -1.08
CA VAL A 276 -4.44 8.59 -2.07
C VAL A 276 -5.94 8.89 -2.21
N VAL A 277 -6.36 9.43 -3.35
CA VAL A 277 -7.71 9.99 -3.52
C VAL A 277 -8.59 9.23 -4.51
N ALA A 278 -8.03 8.55 -5.51
CA ALA A 278 -8.81 7.82 -6.51
C ALA A 278 -8.92 6.34 -6.16
N MET A 279 -10.08 5.97 -5.62
CA MET A 279 -10.42 4.60 -5.21
C MET A 279 -11.57 4.01 -6.05
N ASP A 280 -11.89 4.67 -7.16
CA ASP A 280 -13.07 4.39 -7.96
C ASP A 280 -13.04 3.02 -8.64
N ASP A 281 -11.85 2.55 -8.97
CA ASP A 281 -11.60 1.32 -9.74
C ASP A 281 -11.40 0.09 -8.85
N ALA A 282 -11.61 0.17 -7.53
CA ALA A 282 -11.56 -0.99 -6.64
C ALA A 282 -12.70 -1.99 -6.92
N PHE A 283 -12.59 -3.19 -6.37
CA PHE A 283 -13.50 -4.33 -6.59
C PHE A 283 -13.60 -4.73 -8.06
N GLY A 284 -12.52 -4.51 -8.84
CA GLY A 284 -12.49 -4.81 -10.27
C GLY A 284 -13.44 -3.93 -11.09
N ALA A 285 -13.71 -2.71 -10.63
CA ALA A 285 -14.61 -1.78 -11.31
C ALA A 285 -14.07 -1.38 -12.70
N GLU A 286 -12.74 -1.33 -12.87
CA GLU A 286 -12.10 -1.07 -14.17
C GLU A 286 -12.36 -2.17 -15.20
N ALA A 287 -12.70 -3.38 -14.78
CA ALA A 287 -12.90 -4.54 -15.67
C ALA A 287 -14.34 -4.66 -16.19
N VAL A 288 -15.19 -3.64 -15.98
CA VAL A 288 -16.60 -3.69 -16.43
C VAL A 288 -17.00 -2.42 -17.18
N GLY A 289 -17.93 -2.55 -18.12
CA GLY A 289 -18.42 -1.47 -18.96
C GLY A 289 -17.78 -1.44 -20.35
N ARG A 290 -18.05 -0.38 -21.14
CA ARG A 290 -17.57 -0.24 -22.53
C ARG A 290 -16.05 -0.17 -22.65
N GLU A 291 -15.37 0.25 -21.59
CA GLU A 291 -13.92 0.37 -21.55
C GLU A 291 -13.25 -0.81 -20.85
N ALA A 292 -14.03 -1.84 -20.49
CA ALA A 292 -13.53 -3.05 -19.81
C ALA A 292 -12.43 -3.75 -20.60
N GLU A 293 -12.54 -3.72 -21.93
CA GLU A 293 -11.57 -4.32 -22.84
C GLU A 293 -10.18 -3.67 -22.74
N ALA A 294 -10.14 -2.39 -22.34
CA ALA A 294 -8.91 -1.62 -22.19
C ALA A 294 -8.40 -1.56 -20.74
N ARG A 295 -9.09 -2.17 -19.78
CA ARG A 295 -8.85 -1.96 -18.35
C ARG A 295 -8.55 -3.21 -17.53
N LEU A 296 -8.47 -4.37 -18.19
CA LEU A 296 -8.06 -5.60 -17.51
C LEU A 296 -6.60 -5.50 -17.06
N GLY A 297 -6.35 -5.81 -15.81
CA GLY A 297 -5.01 -5.73 -15.23
C GLY A 297 -3.97 -6.49 -16.05
N GLY A 298 -2.82 -5.87 -16.25
CA GLY A 298 -1.81 -6.31 -17.20
C GLY A 298 -1.92 -5.64 -18.57
N GLU A 299 -2.71 -4.60 -18.68
CA GLU A 299 -2.91 -3.80 -19.91
C GLU A 299 -1.62 -3.35 -20.57
N GLY A 300 -0.59 -3.00 -19.84
CA GLY A 300 0.71 -2.66 -20.42
C GLY A 300 1.20 -3.76 -21.36
N LYS A 301 1.20 -5.01 -20.88
CA LYS A 301 1.56 -6.18 -21.72
C LYS A 301 0.51 -6.45 -22.80
N TYR A 302 -0.77 -6.28 -22.45
CA TYR A 302 -1.85 -6.55 -23.39
C TYR A 302 -1.95 -5.52 -24.49
N LEU A 303 -1.75 -4.23 -24.19
CA LEU A 303 -1.68 -3.15 -25.17
C LEU A 303 -0.43 -3.28 -26.04
N ASP A 304 0.73 -3.61 -25.49
CA ASP A 304 1.97 -3.81 -26.25
C ASP A 304 1.85 -5.03 -27.16
N GLU A 305 1.34 -6.14 -26.69
CA GLU A 305 1.08 -7.33 -27.50
C GLU A 305 0.01 -7.08 -28.57
N ASN A 306 -1.04 -6.32 -28.26
CA ASN A 306 -2.08 -5.96 -29.22
C ASN A 306 -1.62 -4.89 -30.20
N ALA A 307 -0.84 -3.90 -29.77
CA ALA A 307 -0.27 -2.88 -30.65
C ALA A 307 0.68 -3.52 -31.68
N LEU A 308 1.55 -4.42 -31.24
CA LEU A 308 2.45 -5.16 -32.12
C LEU A 308 1.68 -6.06 -33.10
N THR A 309 0.68 -6.80 -32.59
CA THR A 309 -0.17 -7.67 -33.40
C THR A 309 -1.03 -6.87 -34.37
N ALA A 310 -1.57 -5.72 -33.96
CA ALA A 310 -2.33 -4.82 -34.82
C ALA A 310 -1.43 -4.21 -35.90
N LEU A 311 -0.19 -3.84 -35.59
CA LEU A 311 0.78 -3.31 -36.53
C LEU A 311 1.16 -4.38 -37.58
N ILE A 312 1.50 -5.60 -37.15
CA ILE A 312 1.92 -6.70 -38.02
C ILE A 312 0.77 -7.20 -38.91
N THR A 313 -0.47 -7.18 -38.39
CA THR A 313 -1.65 -7.67 -39.11
C THR A 313 -2.48 -6.55 -39.74
N LEU A 314 -1.96 -5.30 -39.77
CA LEU A 314 -2.68 -4.12 -40.26
C LEU A 314 -4.09 -3.98 -39.67
N GLY A 315 -4.24 -4.34 -38.38
CA GLY A 315 -5.51 -4.28 -37.66
C GLY A 315 -6.47 -5.46 -37.88
N LEU A 316 -6.11 -6.45 -38.70
CA LEU A 316 -6.99 -7.61 -38.99
C LEU A 316 -7.09 -8.63 -37.85
N ARG A 317 -6.12 -8.65 -36.94
CA ARG A 317 -6.18 -9.47 -35.71
C ARG A 317 -6.10 -8.54 -34.49
N ARG A 318 -7.25 -8.21 -33.92
CA ARG A 318 -7.36 -7.69 -32.56
C ARG A 318 -7.70 -8.85 -31.64
N ARG A 319 -6.90 -9.09 -30.62
CA ARG A 319 -7.36 -9.88 -29.47
C ARG A 319 -8.36 -9.01 -28.69
N THR A 320 -9.60 -9.43 -28.66
CA THR A 320 -10.60 -8.86 -27.75
C THR A 320 -10.33 -9.38 -26.35
N ALA A 321 -10.26 -8.48 -25.38
CA ALA A 321 -10.27 -8.90 -23.98
C ALA A 321 -11.55 -9.71 -23.69
N PRO A 322 -11.49 -10.76 -22.87
CA PRO A 322 -12.67 -11.50 -22.49
C PRO A 322 -13.66 -10.55 -21.79
N SER A 323 -14.91 -10.53 -22.24
CA SER A 323 -15.96 -9.76 -21.56
C SER A 323 -16.22 -10.38 -20.19
N VAL A 324 -16.00 -9.60 -19.14
CA VAL A 324 -16.31 -10.02 -17.79
C VAL A 324 -17.77 -9.77 -17.50
N GLN A 325 -18.53 -10.84 -17.38
CA GLN A 325 -19.90 -10.79 -16.89
C GLN A 325 -19.90 -11.05 -15.39
N THR A 326 -20.29 -10.04 -14.61
CA THR A 326 -20.48 -10.21 -13.18
C THR A 326 -21.97 -10.36 -12.87
N ARG A 327 -22.28 -11.26 -11.93
CA ARG A 327 -23.65 -11.48 -11.46
C ARG A 327 -24.21 -10.24 -10.74
N TRP A 328 -23.33 -9.48 -10.09
CA TRP A 328 -23.71 -8.36 -9.23
C TRP A 328 -23.40 -7.02 -9.89
N LEU A 329 -24.36 -6.13 -9.95
CA LEU A 329 -24.18 -4.79 -10.52
C LEU A 329 -23.25 -3.91 -9.67
N ALA A 330 -23.16 -4.18 -8.38
CA ALA A 330 -22.33 -3.45 -7.43
C ALA A 330 -20.88 -3.98 -7.32
N LEU A 331 -20.50 -5.00 -8.10
CA LEU A 331 -19.16 -5.56 -8.14
C LEU A 331 -18.67 -5.69 -9.58
N GLY A 332 -17.41 -5.40 -9.80
CA GLY A 332 -16.70 -5.69 -11.04
C GLY A 332 -16.14 -7.09 -11.07
N GLU A 333 -15.02 -7.28 -11.78
CA GLU A 333 -14.26 -8.54 -11.75
C GLU A 333 -13.46 -8.64 -10.44
N PHE A 334 -14.17 -8.97 -9.39
CA PHE A 334 -13.59 -9.12 -8.07
C PHE A 334 -13.60 -10.58 -7.65
N GLN A 335 -12.49 -11.26 -7.88
CA GLN A 335 -12.30 -12.69 -7.63
C GLN A 335 -11.07 -12.91 -6.75
N ASP A 336 -10.95 -14.11 -6.19
CA ASP A 336 -9.83 -14.52 -5.34
C ASP A 336 -8.74 -15.30 -6.10
N VAL A 337 -8.80 -15.33 -7.43
CA VAL A 337 -7.92 -16.15 -8.28
C VAL A 337 -6.55 -15.54 -8.53
N ASP A 338 -6.41 -14.23 -8.40
CA ASP A 338 -5.12 -13.56 -8.60
C ASP A 338 -4.12 -13.89 -7.49
N ALA A 339 -2.85 -13.95 -7.85
CA ALA A 339 -1.76 -14.11 -6.91
C ALA A 339 -1.07 -12.75 -6.64
N PRO A 340 -0.70 -12.44 -5.38
CA PRO A 340 -0.05 -11.15 -5.06
C PRO A 340 1.24 -10.91 -5.87
N GLU A 341 2.01 -11.96 -6.14
CA GLU A 341 3.28 -11.90 -6.89
C GLU A 341 3.13 -11.55 -8.36
N THR A 342 1.95 -11.73 -8.93
CA THR A 342 1.65 -11.41 -10.34
C THR A 342 0.77 -10.18 -10.49
N PHE A 343 0.38 -9.58 -9.38
CA PHE A 343 -0.45 -8.38 -9.41
C PHE A 343 0.38 -7.16 -9.82
N THR A 344 -0.09 -6.48 -10.85
CA THR A 344 0.51 -5.23 -11.34
C THR A 344 -0.58 -4.18 -11.50
N THR A 345 -0.19 -2.91 -11.36
CA THR A 345 -1.09 -1.79 -11.65
C THR A 345 -1.06 -1.43 -13.13
N SER A 346 -2.11 -0.78 -13.62
CA SER A 346 -2.20 -0.25 -14.97
C SER A 346 -2.69 1.22 -14.91
N PRO A 347 -1.90 2.22 -15.34
CA PRO A 347 -0.49 2.06 -15.76
C PRO A 347 0.40 1.53 -14.63
N PRO A 348 1.59 0.98 -14.96
CA PRO A 348 2.58 0.58 -13.96
C PRO A 348 2.90 1.72 -13.01
N TYR A 349 2.95 1.41 -11.70
CA TYR A 349 3.33 2.37 -10.67
C TYR A 349 4.71 2.01 -10.15
N GLU A 350 5.72 2.76 -10.60
CA GLU A 350 7.14 2.45 -10.38
C GLU A 350 7.48 2.13 -8.91
N PRO A 351 7.02 2.87 -7.89
CA PRO A 351 7.32 2.50 -6.50
C PRO A 351 6.84 1.08 -6.15
N ALA A 352 5.61 0.70 -6.54
CA ALA A 352 5.07 -0.63 -6.27
C ALA A 352 5.82 -1.74 -7.02
N ASP A 353 6.34 -1.46 -8.22
CA ASP A 353 7.16 -2.41 -8.99
C ASP A 353 8.52 -2.66 -8.33
N ARG A 354 8.96 -1.79 -7.41
CA ARG A 354 10.19 -1.91 -6.61
C ARG A 354 9.98 -2.55 -5.25
N LEU A 355 8.84 -3.20 -5.03
CA LEU A 355 8.51 -3.87 -3.77
C LEU A 355 9.64 -4.83 -3.34
N ARG A 356 10.18 -4.60 -2.15
CA ARG A 356 11.21 -5.45 -1.52
C ARG A 356 10.56 -6.46 -0.57
N PRO A 357 11.20 -7.60 -0.28
CA PRO A 357 10.70 -8.58 0.69
C PRO A 357 10.36 -7.99 2.06
N ALA A 358 11.19 -7.10 2.58
CA ALA A 358 10.95 -6.42 3.85
C ALA A 358 9.70 -5.49 3.79
N ASP A 359 9.49 -4.79 2.66
CA ASP A 359 8.31 -3.94 2.48
C ASP A 359 7.02 -4.78 2.41
N ALA A 360 7.09 -5.92 1.70
CA ALA A 360 5.98 -6.87 1.65
C ALA A 360 5.63 -7.39 3.05
N TYR A 361 6.64 -7.79 3.82
CA TYR A 361 6.45 -8.28 5.19
C TYR A 361 5.86 -7.20 6.10
N TRP A 362 6.41 -5.98 6.06
CA TRP A 362 5.88 -4.83 6.81
C TRP A 362 4.40 -4.60 6.50
N MET A 363 4.02 -4.55 5.23
CA MET A 363 2.62 -4.37 4.84
C MET A 363 1.75 -5.58 5.22
N GLY A 364 2.29 -6.79 5.10
CA GLY A 364 1.62 -8.01 5.55
C GLY A 364 1.24 -7.96 7.04
N LYS A 365 2.13 -7.43 7.90
CA LYS A 365 1.85 -7.18 9.32
C LYS A 365 0.68 -6.20 9.49
N ARG A 366 0.66 -5.12 8.73
CA ARG A 366 -0.41 -4.11 8.78
C ARG A 366 -1.74 -4.66 8.31
N LEU A 367 -1.77 -5.38 7.19
CA LEU A 367 -2.98 -6.06 6.73
C LEU A 367 -3.51 -7.06 7.78
N ALA A 368 -2.60 -7.78 8.44
CA ALA A 368 -2.97 -8.74 9.48
C ALA A 368 -3.47 -8.07 10.76
N ALA A 369 -3.11 -6.83 11.02
CA ALA A 369 -3.54 -6.05 12.18
C ALA A 369 -4.93 -5.41 12.01
N VAL A 370 -5.46 -5.32 10.77
CA VAL A 370 -6.81 -4.76 10.54
C VAL A 370 -7.86 -5.65 11.17
N PRO A 371 -8.66 -5.17 12.14
CA PRO A 371 -9.69 -5.97 12.80
C PRO A 371 -10.83 -6.35 11.85
N ALA A 372 -11.49 -7.48 12.09
CA ALA A 372 -12.62 -7.94 11.27
C ALA A 372 -13.80 -6.96 11.28
N GLU A 373 -14.04 -6.33 12.43
CA GLU A 373 -15.05 -5.29 12.59
C GLU A 373 -14.77 -4.05 11.72
N THR A 374 -13.51 -3.68 11.52
CA THR A 374 -13.13 -2.59 10.61
C THR A 374 -13.47 -2.94 9.15
N ILE A 375 -13.22 -4.16 8.73
CA ILE A 375 -13.58 -4.64 7.38
C ILE A 375 -15.11 -4.64 7.23
N THR A 376 -15.82 -5.14 8.22
CA THR A 376 -17.29 -5.17 8.24
C THR A 376 -17.88 -3.75 8.16
N ALA A 377 -17.34 -2.82 8.96
CA ALA A 377 -17.75 -1.41 8.94
C ALA A 377 -17.44 -0.73 7.62
N ALA A 378 -16.27 -1.02 7.03
CA ALA A 378 -15.91 -0.52 5.70
C ALA A 378 -16.89 -1.03 4.63
N LEU A 379 -17.19 -2.33 4.60
CA LEU A 379 -18.17 -2.90 3.67
C LEU A 379 -19.59 -2.32 3.87
N ALA A 380 -19.98 -2.06 5.11
CA ALA A 380 -21.27 -1.42 5.41
C ALA A 380 -21.34 0.01 4.82
N SER A 381 -20.20 0.73 4.78
CA SER A 381 -20.16 2.09 4.20
C SER A 381 -20.44 2.12 2.70
N GLY A 382 -20.23 1.02 1.98
CA GLY A 382 -20.58 0.88 0.57
C GLY A 382 -22.07 0.89 0.29
N ARG A 383 -22.92 0.71 1.32
CA ARG A 383 -24.39 0.72 1.22
C ARG A 383 -24.92 -0.10 0.04
N PHE A 384 -24.43 -1.33 -0.07
CA PHE A 384 -24.90 -2.28 -1.09
C PHE A 384 -26.39 -2.56 -0.91
N SER A 385 -27.20 -2.40 -1.97
CA SER A 385 -28.61 -2.76 -1.95
C SER A 385 -28.81 -4.29 -1.97
N ASP A 386 -27.91 -5.00 -2.69
CA ASP A 386 -27.88 -6.45 -2.73
C ASP A 386 -26.98 -7.02 -1.63
N VAL A 387 -27.60 -7.65 -0.62
CA VAL A 387 -26.89 -8.29 0.49
C VAL A 387 -25.96 -9.43 0.03
N THR A 388 -26.27 -10.08 -1.11
CA THR A 388 -25.43 -11.15 -1.66
C THR A 388 -24.16 -10.58 -2.32
N ALA A 389 -24.24 -9.40 -2.94
CA ALA A 389 -23.08 -8.68 -3.45
C ALA A 389 -22.12 -8.30 -2.32
N ARG A 390 -22.65 -7.77 -1.20
CA ARG A 390 -21.85 -7.46 -0.01
C ARG A 390 -21.19 -8.69 0.60
N ALA A 391 -21.95 -9.79 0.71
CA ALA A 391 -21.42 -11.05 1.22
C ALA A 391 -20.28 -11.58 0.34
N ARG A 392 -20.46 -11.53 -0.99
CA ARG A 392 -19.40 -11.92 -1.94
C ARG A 392 -18.17 -11.03 -1.85
N ALA A 393 -18.35 -9.71 -1.72
CA ALA A 393 -17.24 -8.79 -1.51
C ALA A 393 -16.45 -9.14 -0.25
N ALA A 394 -17.14 -9.44 0.87
CA ALA A 394 -16.52 -9.85 2.12
C ALA A 394 -15.69 -11.14 1.97
N GLU A 395 -16.28 -12.16 1.33
CA GLU A 395 -15.62 -13.45 1.07
C GLU A 395 -14.32 -13.27 0.27
N VAL A 396 -14.40 -12.54 -0.85
CA VAL A 396 -13.23 -12.32 -1.71
C VAL A 396 -12.18 -11.49 -1.00
N MET A 397 -12.58 -10.44 -0.29
CA MET A 397 -11.65 -9.60 0.49
C MET A 397 -10.92 -10.41 1.55
N GLU A 398 -11.62 -11.28 2.28
CA GLU A 398 -10.98 -12.14 3.27
C GLU A 398 -9.99 -13.12 2.63
N ALA A 399 -10.37 -13.77 1.53
CA ALA A 399 -9.52 -14.69 0.79
C ALA A 399 -8.25 -13.98 0.25
N ARG A 400 -8.41 -12.81 -0.38
CA ARG A 400 -7.28 -12.02 -0.92
C ARG A 400 -6.38 -11.51 0.21
N ARG A 401 -6.96 -11.02 1.32
CA ARG A 401 -6.19 -10.59 2.50
C ARG A 401 -5.32 -11.72 3.04
N ASN A 402 -5.92 -12.88 3.29
CA ASN A 402 -5.21 -14.04 3.82
C ASN A 402 -4.09 -14.50 2.88
N ARG A 403 -4.31 -14.46 1.57
CA ARG A 403 -3.30 -14.76 0.56
C ARG A 403 -2.18 -13.71 0.54
N ALA A 404 -2.51 -12.41 0.62
CA ALA A 404 -1.54 -11.33 0.70
C ALA A 404 -0.65 -11.47 1.93
N ILE A 405 -1.23 -11.75 3.10
CA ILE A 405 -0.49 -11.96 4.35
C ILE A 405 0.42 -13.19 4.24
N ALA A 406 -0.10 -14.32 3.77
CA ALA A 406 0.68 -15.54 3.62
C ALA A 406 1.85 -15.34 2.65
N TRP A 407 1.61 -14.71 1.51
CA TRP A 407 2.66 -14.38 0.55
C TRP A 407 3.70 -13.43 1.14
N ALA A 408 3.29 -12.35 1.76
CA ALA A 408 4.17 -11.36 2.38
C ALA A 408 5.10 -12.00 3.44
N PHE A 409 4.53 -12.85 4.30
CA PHE A 409 5.28 -13.56 5.33
C PHE A 409 6.18 -14.66 4.78
N SER A 410 5.92 -15.13 3.55
CA SER A 410 6.79 -16.10 2.88
C SER A 410 8.09 -15.48 2.37
N GLN A 411 8.13 -14.17 2.17
CA GLN A 411 9.27 -13.46 1.55
C GLN A 411 10.48 -13.40 2.48
N VAL A 412 10.27 -13.44 3.79
CA VAL A 412 11.28 -13.31 4.83
C VAL A 412 11.10 -14.39 5.91
N THR A 413 12.04 -14.49 6.82
CA THR A 413 11.85 -15.17 8.11
C THR A 413 11.03 -14.25 9.00
N PRO A 414 9.72 -14.54 9.25
CA PRO A 414 8.78 -13.60 9.85
C PRO A 414 8.89 -13.58 11.39
N ALA A 415 10.06 -13.24 11.90
CA ALA A 415 10.34 -13.21 13.34
C ALA A 415 10.60 -11.78 13.82
N GLU A 416 9.93 -11.40 14.89
CA GLU A 416 10.03 -10.10 15.55
C GLU A 416 10.74 -10.23 16.89
N VAL A 417 11.51 -9.22 17.27
CA VAL A 417 12.10 -9.16 18.61
C VAL A 417 10.99 -8.97 19.64
N GLU A 418 10.87 -9.90 20.57
CA GLU A 418 9.92 -9.80 21.67
C GLU A 418 10.56 -9.15 22.90
N ARG A 419 11.75 -9.62 23.28
CA ARG A 419 12.56 -9.06 24.36
C ARG A 419 13.99 -9.57 24.30
N VAL A 420 14.86 -8.88 25.02
CA VAL A 420 16.26 -9.29 25.25
C VAL A 420 16.44 -9.61 26.73
N GLU A 421 17.05 -10.75 27.01
CA GLU A 421 17.43 -11.20 28.34
C GLU A 421 18.97 -11.20 28.44
N PRO A 422 19.58 -11.23 29.64
CA PRO A 422 21.04 -11.09 29.77
C PRO A 422 21.91 -12.05 28.95
N ALA A 423 21.38 -13.23 28.62
CA ALA A 423 22.07 -14.25 27.83
C ALA A 423 21.21 -14.82 26.70
N ARG A 424 20.11 -14.17 26.35
CA ARG A 424 19.16 -14.68 25.35
C ARG A 424 18.50 -13.58 24.57
N LEU A 425 18.34 -13.80 23.28
CA LEU A 425 17.47 -13.03 22.42
C LEU A 425 16.16 -13.82 22.20
N MET A 426 15.04 -13.21 22.54
CA MET A 426 13.72 -13.80 22.38
C MET A 426 13.04 -13.19 21.17
N LEU A 427 12.73 -14.04 20.18
CA LEU A 427 11.95 -13.66 19.02
C LEU A 427 10.59 -14.37 19.05
N ARG A 428 9.63 -13.78 18.36
CA ARG A 428 8.31 -14.36 18.11
C ARG A 428 8.13 -14.60 16.62
N ASP A 429 7.90 -15.84 16.24
CA ASP A 429 7.54 -16.20 14.87
C ASP A 429 6.10 -15.77 14.57
N GLN A 430 5.94 -14.78 13.71
CA GLN A 430 4.65 -14.21 13.37
C GLN A 430 3.78 -15.15 12.52
N ALA A 431 4.38 -16.02 11.71
CA ALA A 431 3.63 -17.00 10.91
C ALA A 431 3.04 -18.11 11.80
N ASN A 432 3.85 -18.65 12.74
CA ASN A 432 3.39 -19.64 13.71
C ASN A 432 2.35 -19.03 14.68
N SER A 433 2.60 -17.82 15.17
CA SER A 433 1.68 -17.09 16.06
C SER A 433 0.30 -16.89 15.42
N ARG A 434 0.25 -16.62 14.12
CA ARG A 434 -0.97 -16.44 13.34
C ARG A 434 -1.51 -17.74 12.72
N LYS A 435 -0.88 -18.87 13.02
CA LYS A 435 -1.28 -20.20 12.53
C LYS A 435 -1.35 -20.29 10.99
N ILE A 436 -0.42 -19.63 10.29
CA ILE A 436 -0.31 -19.73 8.82
C ILE A 436 0.35 -21.07 8.49
N LYS A 437 -0.45 -22.13 8.35
CA LYS A 437 0.02 -23.52 8.23
C LYS A 437 1.08 -23.73 7.14
N ALA A 438 0.92 -23.07 5.99
CA ALA A 438 1.86 -23.18 4.87
C ALA A 438 3.27 -22.63 5.19
N LEU A 439 3.42 -21.84 6.24
CA LEU A 439 4.65 -21.19 6.67
C LEU A 439 5.15 -21.69 8.03
N ALA A 440 4.53 -22.72 8.59
CA ALA A 440 4.92 -23.27 9.88
C ALA A 440 6.39 -23.67 9.88
N ALA A 441 7.14 -23.19 10.86
CA ALA A 441 8.55 -23.50 11.04
C ALA A 441 8.77 -24.09 12.43
N PRO A 442 9.05 -25.41 12.53
CA PRO A 442 9.27 -26.05 13.81
C PRO A 442 10.62 -25.68 14.44
N ARG A 443 11.55 -25.16 13.64
CA ARG A 443 12.92 -24.84 14.07
C ARG A 443 13.48 -23.65 13.29
N TYR A 444 14.47 -23.00 13.88
CA TYR A 444 15.28 -21.95 13.24
C TYR A 444 16.76 -22.37 13.23
N ALA A 445 17.42 -22.14 12.08
CA ALA A 445 18.88 -22.15 12.01
C ALA A 445 19.39 -20.76 12.36
N VAL A 446 20.37 -20.67 13.25
CA VAL A 446 20.92 -19.41 13.75
C VAL A 446 22.43 -19.39 13.56
N THR A 447 22.95 -18.29 13.01
CA THR A 447 24.37 -17.99 12.91
C THR A 447 24.69 -16.70 13.63
N PHE A 448 25.89 -16.60 14.17
CA PHE A 448 26.37 -15.46 14.92
C PHE A 448 27.52 -14.82 14.16
N LEU A 449 27.36 -13.56 13.77
CA LEU A 449 28.33 -12.85 12.95
C LEU A 449 28.77 -11.57 13.67
N ASP A 450 29.96 -11.09 13.36
CA ASP A 450 30.40 -9.74 13.73
C ASP A 450 29.86 -8.68 12.73
N ASP A 451 30.29 -7.43 12.89
CA ASP A 451 29.96 -6.32 12.02
C ASP A 451 30.62 -6.37 10.63
N HIS A 452 31.54 -7.31 10.43
CA HIS A 452 32.17 -7.58 9.13
C HIS A 452 31.51 -8.75 8.38
N GLY A 453 30.63 -9.51 9.07
CA GLY A 453 29.96 -10.68 8.54
C GLY A 453 30.71 -11.98 8.78
N ASP A 454 31.79 -11.96 9.58
CA ASP A 454 32.55 -13.15 9.93
C ASP A 454 31.84 -13.92 11.06
N THR A 455 31.87 -15.25 10.98
CA THR A 455 31.27 -16.13 11.98
C THR A 455 32.07 -16.10 13.27
N VAL A 456 31.43 -15.70 14.38
CA VAL A 456 32.09 -15.56 15.69
C VAL A 456 31.72 -16.65 16.69
N ALA A 457 30.78 -17.53 16.35
CA ALA A 457 30.41 -18.68 17.17
C ALA A 457 29.80 -19.80 16.31
N PRO A 458 29.80 -21.07 16.78
CA PRO A 458 29.16 -22.16 16.07
C PRO A 458 27.69 -21.91 15.79
N ALA A 459 27.22 -22.26 14.58
CA ALA A 459 25.79 -22.19 14.24
C ALA A 459 24.98 -23.19 15.08
N ILE A 460 23.77 -22.81 15.44
CA ILE A 460 22.87 -23.64 16.23
C ILE A 460 21.51 -23.80 15.55
N VAL A 461 20.75 -24.81 15.98
CA VAL A 461 19.33 -24.97 15.59
C VAL A 461 18.49 -24.92 16.86
N VAL A 462 17.53 -24.01 16.87
CA VAL A 462 16.64 -23.82 18.01
C VAL A 462 15.20 -24.25 17.66
N PRO A 463 14.46 -24.89 18.57
CA PRO A 463 13.06 -25.22 18.38
C PRO A 463 12.17 -23.97 18.52
N VAL A 464 10.95 -24.05 17.98
CA VAL A 464 9.94 -22.98 18.02
C VAL A 464 8.66 -23.51 18.71
N PRO A 465 8.65 -23.67 20.01
CA PRO A 465 7.43 -23.99 20.74
C PRO A 465 6.53 -22.75 20.79
N ASP A 466 5.24 -22.93 20.48
CA ASP A 466 4.22 -21.88 20.61
C ASP A 466 4.61 -20.50 20.01
N ALA A 467 5.29 -20.54 18.85
CA ALA A 467 5.82 -19.37 18.16
C ALA A 467 6.99 -18.64 18.86
N ALA A 468 7.47 -19.11 20.01
CA ALA A 468 8.61 -18.51 20.70
C ALA A 468 9.94 -19.06 20.15
N VAL A 469 10.88 -18.19 19.83
CA VAL A 469 12.22 -18.53 19.37
C VAL A 469 13.22 -18.01 20.41
N SER A 470 13.76 -18.90 21.23
CA SER A 470 14.74 -18.56 22.27
C SER A 470 16.15 -18.84 21.79
N ILE A 471 16.90 -17.78 21.50
CA ILE A 471 18.27 -17.86 20.96
C ILE A 471 19.26 -17.56 22.08
N PRO A 472 20.06 -18.55 22.55
CA PRO A 472 21.12 -18.27 23.52
C PRO A 472 22.23 -17.45 22.86
N ILE A 473 22.70 -16.40 23.52
CA ILE A 473 23.85 -15.62 23.09
C ILE A 473 25.12 -16.31 23.62
N PRO A 474 26.06 -16.76 22.76
CA PRO A 474 27.25 -17.43 23.21
C PRO A 474 28.14 -16.52 24.08
N PRO A 475 28.87 -17.07 25.05
CA PRO A 475 29.86 -16.29 25.79
C PRO A 475 31.06 -15.95 24.89
N GLY A 476 31.69 -14.81 25.16
CA GLY A 476 32.93 -14.43 24.43
C GLY A 476 32.72 -13.86 23.03
N VAL A 477 31.46 -13.61 22.62
CA VAL A 477 31.17 -12.89 21.35
C VAL A 477 31.54 -11.42 21.45
N PRO A 478 31.81 -10.73 20.31
CA PRO A 478 32.05 -9.29 20.26
C PRO A 478 30.90 -8.48 20.86
N ASP A 479 31.21 -7.23 21.27
CA ASP A 479 30.17 -6.30 21.78
C ASP A 479 29.11 -6.00 20.72
N TYR A 480 29.49 -5.86 19.45
CA TYR A 480 28.58 -5.79 18.32
C TYR A 480 28.38 -7.19 17.72
N LEU A 481 27.16 -7.71 17.76
CA LEU A 481 26.80 -9.02 17.31
C LEU A 481 25.60 -8.97 16.37
N VAL A 482 25.67 -9.70 15.27
CA VAL A 482 24.55 -9.94 14.36
C VAL A 482 24.04 -11.37 14.58
N VAL A 483 22.81 -11.48 15.06
CA VAL A 483 22.12 -12.75 15.20
C VAL A 483 21.28 -12.98 13.96
N ARG A 484 21.77 -13.83 13.06
CA ARG A 484 21.11 -14.15 11.80
C ARG A 484 20.32 -15.43 11.93
N ALA A 485 19.00 -15.38 11.75
CA ALA A 485 18.11 -16.50 11.93
C ALA A 485 17.27 -16.78 10.67
N ILE A 486 17.11 -18.07 10.35
CA ILE A 486 16.34 -18.55 9.19
C ILE A 486 15.32 -19.59 9.66
N ALA A 487 14.06 -19.39 9.31
CA ALA A 487 12.99 -20.35 9.56
C ALA A 487 13.18 -21.62 8.71
N LEU A 488 13.27 -22.77 9.36
CA LEU A 488 13.37 -24.08 8.71
C LEU A 488 11.96 -24.64 8.47
N ARG A 489 11.45 -24.45 7.26
CA ARG A 489 10.13 -24.91 6.81
C ARG A 489 10.24 -26.26 6.09
N GLU A 490 9.16 -27.04 6.11
CA GLU A 490 9.06 -28.26 5.32
C GLU A 490 8.71 -27.91 3.87
N GLY A 491 9.63 -28.12 2.97
CA GLY A 491 9.47 -27.82 1.54
C GLY A 491 9.67 -26.36 1.18
N GLY A 492 9.80 -26.08 -0.11
CA GLY A 492 9.92 -24.74 -0.63
C GLY A 492 11.31 -24.12 -0.55
N LYS A 493 11.41 -22.88 -1.04
CA LYS A 493 12.64 -22.06 -0.99
C LYS A 493 12.84 -21.54 0.43
N ALA A 494 14.08 -21.54 0.91
CA ALA A 494 14.41 -20.90 2.18
C ALA A 494 14.06 -19.40 2.13
N PRO A 495 13.35 -18.88 3.15
CA PRO A 495 13.06 -17.45 3.22
C PRO A 495 14.35 -16.65 3.44
N ARG A 496 14.29 -15.34 3.20
CA ARG A 496 15.39 -14.46 3.62
C ARG A 496 15.56 -14.53 5.13
N PRO A 497 16.80 -14.49 5.64
CA PRO A 497 17.04 -14.44 7.07
C PRO A 497 16.47 -13.17 7.68
N VAL A 498 16.16 -13.22 8.97
CA VAL A 498 16.09 -12.04 9.82
C VAL A 498 17.43 -11.85 10.50
N GLU A 499 17.92 -10.63 10.54
CA GLU A 499 19.16 -10.24 11.21
C GLU A 499 18.82 -9.28 12.34
N VAL A 500 19.13 -9.68 13.56
CA VAL A 500 18.98 -8.84 14.74
C VAL A 500 20.35 -8.37 15.17
N HIS A 501 20.56 -7.07 15.06
CA HIS A 501 21.80 -6.43 15.48
C HIS A 501 21.70 -6.06 16.94
N VAL A 502 22.59 -6.59 17.74
CA VAL A 502 22.63 -6.35 19.18
C VAL A 502 23.98 -5.75 19.59
N PHE A 503 23.94 -4.92 20.61
CA PHE A 503 25.14 -4.37 21.25
C PHE A 503 25.16 -4.77 22.72
N LYS A 504 26.32 -5.19 23.18
CA LYS A 504 26.56 -5.58 24.57
C LYS A 504 27.49 -4.55 25.23
N ASP A 505 27.05 -4.03 26.34
CA ASP A 505 27.82 -3.14 27.19
C ASP A 505 27.67 -3.54 28.69
N SER A 506 28.17 -2.72 29.57
CA SER A 506 28.09 -2.96 31.02
C SER A 506 26.64 -2.96 31.57
N SER A 507 25.68 -2.42 30.84
CA SER A 507 24.26 -2.40 31.21
C SER A 507 23.50 -3.64 30.72
N GLY A 508 24.09 -4.41 29.80
CA GLY A 508 23.49 -5.63 29.25
C GLY A 508 23.50 -5.67 27.72
N ILE A 509 22.55 -6.39 27.15
CA ILE A 509 22.39 -6.54 25.70
C ILE A 509 21.19 -5.68 25.27
N ARG A 510 21.39 -4.86 24.25
CA ARG A 510 20.29 -4.07 23.61
C ARG A 510 20.23 -4.32 22.11
N VAL A 511 19.05 -4.20 21.51
CA VAL A 511 18.86 -4.28 20.07
C VAL A 511 19.14 -2.92 19.46
N LEU A 512 19.96 -2.90 18.42
CA LEU A 512 20.29 -1.72 17.63
C LEU A 512 19.40 -1.59 16.40
N GLY A 513 19.04 -2.73 15.78
CA GLY A 513 18.21 -2.77 14.59
C GLY A 513 17.85 -4.19 14.18
N VAL A 514 16.88 -4.28 13.29
CA VAL A 514 16.41 -5.54 12.69
C VAL A 514 16.36 -5.36 11.18
N VAL A 515 16.86 -6.36 10.44
CA VAL A 515 16.82 -6.42 8.98
C VAL A 515 16.09 -7.69 8.55
N HIS A 516 15.07 -7.55 7.71
CA HIS A 516 14.28 -8.64 7.12
C HIS A 516 14.64 -8.91 5.65
#